data_5fcaddc76d71f9d1c6ff8103e1a68af3
#
_entry.id   5fcaddc76d71f9d1c6ff8103e1a68af3
#
_cell.length_a   1.000
_cell.length_b   1.000
_cell.length_c   1.000
_cell.angle_alpha   90.00
_cell.angle_beta   90.00
_cell.angle_gamma   90.00
#
_symmetry.space_group_name_H-M   'P 1'
#
loop_
_entity.id
_entity.type
_entity.pdbx_description
1 polymer ?
#
loop_
_entity_poly.entity_id
_entity_poly.type
_entity_poly.pdbx_seq_one_letter_code
_entity_poly.pdbx_strand_id
1 'polypeptide(L)'
;MKKLIPIIILSLIINIANAQIQSLAGPRFGMVYISPSPGSTFLNGDLALDDVFDGVSNYNDIAKGAITSLYGWQFESRFADGGNVTGIVEWIALVGGMERGKFLPSLSSMVGARSASGLEFALGPNLSLNGVSMVFGFGYNFKSGNLNLPVNIAFMPGRKLIGEADGQEYKYSSGERISLMIGFNMSK
;
A
#
# COMPACT_ATOMS: atom_id res chain seq x y z
N MET A 1 41.23 -1.43 -9.41
CA MET A 1 40.13 -1.48 -8.38
C MET A 1 38.77 -1.06 -8.92
N LYS A 2 38.64 -0.05 -9.80
CA LYS A 2 37.32 0.42 -10.31
C LYS A 2 36.56 -0.60 -11.18
N LYS A 3 37.21 -1.61 -11.75
CA LYS A 3 36.57 -2.66 -12.58
C LYS A 3 36.10 -3.90 -11.79
N LEU A 4 36.47 -4.02 -10.51
CA LEU A 4 36.07 -5.14 -9.66
C LEU A 4 34.65 -4.91 -9.04
N ILE A 5 34.28 -3.68 -8.85
CA ILE A 5 32.96 -3.33 -8.25
C ILE A 5 31.77 -3.84 -9.11
N PRO A 6 31.73 -3.63 -10.44
CA PRO A 6 30.61 -4.14 -11.25
C PRO A 6 30.59 -5.68 -11.31
N ILE A 7 31.72 -6.35 -11.22
CA ILE A 7 31.79 -7.82 -11.19
C ILE A 7 31.22 -8.36 -9.87
N ILE A 8 31.52 -7.72 -8.75
CA ILE A 8 30.98 -8.10 -7.43
C ILE A 8 29.47 -7.85 -7.40
N ILE A 9 29.01 -6.72 -7.92
CA ILE A 9 27.57 -6.41 -8.02
C ILE A 9 26.87 -7.43 -8.92
N LEU A 10 27.44 -7.77 -10.07
CA LEU A 10 26.91 -8.75 -11.00
C LEU A 10 26.85 -10.16 -10.38
N SER A 11 27.90 -10.57 -9.64
CA SER A 11 27.92 -11.86 -8.94
C SER A 11 26.90 -11.93 -7.80
N LEU A 12 26.66 -10.84 -7.10
CA LEU A 12 25.59 -10.73 -6.10
C LEU A 12 24.18 -10.87 -6.73
N ILE A 13 23.97 -10.21 -7.88
CA ILE A 13 22.69 -10.31 -8.61
C ILE A 13 22.46 -11.73 -9.14
N ILE A 14 23.47 -12.41 -9.63
CA ILE A 14 23.38 -13.79 -10.12
C ILE A 14 23.06 -14.78 -8.99
N ASN A 15 23.62 -14.59 -7.79
CA ASN A 15 23.30 -15.44 -6.63
C ASN A 15 21.86 -15.25 -6.12
N ILE A 16 21.31 -14.04 -6.23
CA ILE A 16 19.89 -13.78 -5.89
C ILE A 16 18.95 -14.48 -6.89
N ALA A 17 19.35 -14.58 -8.16
CA ALA A 17 18.54 -15.23 -9.21
C ALA A 17 18.44 -16.76 -9.07
N ASN A 18 19.37 -17.41 -8.35
CA ASN A 18 19.36 -18.86 -8.11
C ASN A 18 18.70 -19.30 -6.79
N ALA A 19 18.33 -18.37 -5.90
CA ALA A 19 17.44 -18.68 -4.80
C ALA A 19 16.09 -19.08 -5.42
N GLN A 20 15.57 -20.26 -5.11
CA GLN A 20 14.20 -20.63 -5.47
C GLN A 20 13.25 -19.65 -4.77
N ILE A 21 12.93 -18.56 -5.47
CA ILE A 21 12.03 -17.52 -4.97
C ILE A 21 10.63 -18.12 -5.01
N GLN A 22 10.19 -18.67 -3.88
CA GLN A 22 8.80 -19.09 -3.73
C GLN A 22 7.94 -17.82 -3.79
N SER A 23 7.23 -17.65 -4.90
CA SER A 23 6.32 -16.54 -5.09
C SER A 23 4.91 -16.94 -4.72
N LEU A 24 4.22 -16.07 -4.01
CA LEU A 24 2.79 -16.17 -3.73
C LEU A 24 2.07 -15.05 -4.45
N ALA A 25 0.88 -15.34 -4.94
CA ALA A 25 0.03 -14.31 -5.53
C ALA A 25 -1.43 -14.62 -5.24
N GLY A 26 -2.23 -13.56 -5.12
CA GLY A 26 -3.66 -13.76 -4.91
C GLY A 26 -4.44 -12.47 -4.73
N PRO A 27 -5.78 -12.58 -4.82
CA PRO A 27 -6.67 -11.45 -4.65
C PRO A 27 -6.67 -10.92 -3.22
N ARG A 28 -6.96 -9.62 -3.12
CA ARG A 28 -7.13 -8.88 -1.87
C ARG A 28 -8.45 -8.16 -1.88
N PHE A 29 -9.15 -8.26 -0.76
CA PHE A 29 -10.43 -7.59 -0.52
C PHE A 29 -10.35 -6.91 0.84
N GLY A 30 -10.94 -5.74 0.95
CA GLY A 30 -10.90 -5.04 2.21
C GLY A 30 -11.69 -3.76 2.21
N MET A 31 -11.46 -2.97 3.24
CA MET A 31 -12.00 -1.63 3.37
C MET A 31 -10.94 -0.71 3.95
N VAL A 32 -11.05 0.56 3.62
CA VAL A 32 -10.18 1.61 4.14
C VAL A 32 -11.04 2.72 4.73
N TYR A 33 -10.65 3.15 5.91
CA TYR A 33 -11.07 4.43 6.47
C TYR A 33 -10.04 5.48 6.10
N ILE A 34 -10.52 6.62 5.62
CA ILE A 34 -9.73 7.82 5.29
C ILE A 34 -10.19 8.93 6.21
N SER A 35 -9.28 9.52 6.97
CA SER A 35 -9.60 10.67 7.83
C SER A 35 -9.98 11.90 6.96
N PRO A 36 -10.60 12.94 7.56
CA PRO A 36 -10.98 14.15 6.83
C PRO A 36 -9.84 14.68 5.96
N SER A 37 -10.09 14.77 4.65
CA SER A 37 -9.08 15.10 3.62
C SER A 37 -9.78 15.40 2.29
N PRO A 38 -9.14 16.07 1.33
CA PRO A 38 -9.71 16.25 -0.02
C PRO A 38 -10.13 14.91 -0.63
N GLY A 39 -9.35 13.85 -0.42
CA GLY A 39 -9.68 12.51 -0.90
C GLY A 39 -10.94 11.91 -0.27
N SER A 40 -11.17 12.11 1.03
CA SER A 40 -12.41 11.65 1.68
C SER A 40 -13.63 12.48 1.25
N THR A 41 -13.45 13.78 1.06
CA THR A 41 -14.51 14.68 0.57
C THR A 41 -14.90 14.35 -0.86
N PHE A 42 -13.92 14.06 -1.73
CA PHE A 42 -14.16 13.54 -3.07
C PHE A 42 -14.96 12.21 -3.06
N LEU A 43 -14.59 11.28 -2.17
CA LEU A 43 -15.31 10.01 -2.02
C LEU A 43 -16.75 10.19 -1.56
N ASN A 44 -17.00 11.18 -0.71
CA ASN A 44 -18.36 11.52 -0.26
C ASN A 44 -19.20 12.22 -1.34
N GLY A 45 -18.57 12.66 -2.44
CA GLY A 45 -19.22 13.35 -3.54
C GLY A 45 -19.36 14.86 -3.36
N ASP A 46 -18.71 15.41 -2.32
CA ASP A 46 -18.78 16.83 -1.97
C ASP A 46 -17.74 17.68 -2.75
N LEU A 47 -16.83 17.05 -3.49
CA LEU A 47 -15.81 17.68 -4.34
C LEU A 47 -15.69 16.99 -5.70
N ALA A 48 -15.43 17.75 -6.74
CA ALA A 48 -15.00 17.21 -8.04
C ALA A 48 -13.53 16.76 -8.01
N LEU A 49 -13.13 15.95 -8.99
CA LEU A 49 -11.75 15.44 -9.06
C LEU A 49 -10.74 16.58 -9.26
N ASP A 50 -11.09 17.57 -10.07
CA ASP A 50 -10.25 18.73 -10.36
C ASP A 50 -10.00 19.54 -9.09
N ASP A 51 -11.01 19.75 -8.24
CA ASP A 51 -10.89 20.44 -6.97
C ASP A 51 -9.94 19.75 -5.98
N VAL A 52 -9.80 18.43 -6.06
CA VAL A 52 -8.88 17.67 -5.21
C VAL A 52 -7.42 17.98 -5.54
N PHE A 53 -7.12 18.28 -6.80
CA PHE A 53 -5.77 18.60 -7.26
C PHE A 53 -5.46 20.10 -7.16
N ASP A 54 -6.48 20.96 -7.37
CA ASP A 54 -6.31 22.42 -7.36
C ASP A 54 -6.40 23.02 -5.95
N GLY A 55 -6.82 22.23 -4.95
CA GLY A 55 -6.93 22.60 -3.54
C GLY A 55 -8.02 23.66 -3.27
N VAL A 56 -9.03 23.29 -2.51
CA VAL A 56 -10.16 24.17 -2.17
C VAL A 56 -9.91 24.92 -0.87
N SER A 57 -10.06 26.24 -0.86
CA SER A 57 -9.79 27.12 0.29
C SER A 57 -10.69 26.86 1.53
N ASN A 58 -11.91 26.33 1.36
CA ASN A 58 -12.89 26.09 2.45
C ASN A 58 -13.02 24.62 2.86
N TYR A 59 -12.02 23.82 2.56
CA TYR A 59 -11.99 22.39 2.79
C TYR A 59 -12.19 21.98 4.26
N ASN A 60 -11.63 22.73 5.22
CA ASN A 60 -11.64 22.35 6.64
C ASN A 60 -13.05 22.34 7.28
N ASP A 61 -14.00 23.08 6.72
CA ASP A 61 -15.35 23.23 7.29
C ASP A 61 -16.32 22.10 6.88
N ILE A 62 -16.01 21.39 5.77
CA ILE A 62 -16.88 20.35 5.19
C ILE A 62 -16.23 18.96 5.20
N ALA A 63 -14.97 18.86 5.52
CA ALA A 63 -14.24 17.60 5.43
C ALA A 63 -14.75 16.58 6.46
N LYS A 64 -15.30 15.48 5.95
CA LYS A 64 -15.70 14.31 6.72
C LYS A 64 -14.83 13.12 6.33
N GLY A 65 -14.57 12.24 7.29
CA GLY A 65 -13.94 10.96 6.98
C GLY A 65 -14.78 10.12 6.03
N ALA A 66 -14.17 9.21 5.30
CA ALA A 66 -14.84 8.30 4.38
C ALA A 66 -14.41 6.86 4.62
N ILE A 67 -15.32 5.93 4.40
CA ILE A 67 -15.02 4.49 4.33
C ILE A 67 -15.33 4.04 2.91
N THR A 68 -14.43 3.24 2.32
CA THR A 68 -14.65 2.64 1.01
C THR A 68 -14.06 1.23 0.94
N SER A 69 -14.61 0.42 0.05
CA SER A 69 -14.09 -0.92 -0.24
C SER A 69 -12.78 -0.85 -1.01
N LEU A 70 -11.95 -1.89 -0.85
CA LEU A 70 -10.72 -2.11 -1.59
C LEU A 70 -10.76 -3.45 -2.27
N TYR A 71 -10.37 -3.48 -3.53
CA TYR A 71 -10.24 -4.68 -4.35
C TYR A 71 -8.88 -4.67 -5.04
N GLY A 72 -8.24 -5.82 -5.14
CA GLY A 72 -6.99 -5.85 -5.87
C GLY A 72 -6.25 -7.17 -5.81
N TRP A 73 -4.95 -7.10 -6.03
CA TRP A 73 -4.07 -8.24 -6.14
C TRP A 73 -2.74 -7.98 -5.45
N GLN A 74 -2.23 -8.99 -4.75
CA GLN A 74 -0.89 -8.98 -4.16
C GLN A 74 -0.02 -9.99 -4.88
N PHE A 75 1.23 -9.58 -5.13
CA PHE A 75 2.35 -10.44 -5.52
C PHE A 75 3.36 -10.40 -4.39
N GLU A 76 3.84 -11.55 -3.99
CA GLU A 76 4.83 -11.70 -2.93
C GLU A 76 5.98 -12.54 -3.44
N SER A 77 7.20 -12.12 -3.13
CA SER A 77 8.42 -12.86 -3.36
C SER A 77 9.22 -12.97 -2.08
N ARG A 78 9.77 -14.13 -1.80
CA ARG A 78 10.67 -14.35 -0.67
C ARG A 78 12.10 -14.15 -1.14
N PHE A 79 12.86 -13.30 -0.45
CA PHE A 79 14.26 -13.03 -0.79
C PHE A 79 15.27 -13.57 0.24
N ALA A 80 14.81 -13.94 1.43
CA ALA A 80 15.63 -14.51 2.48
C ALA A 80 14.80 -15.52 3.29
N ASP A 81 15.41 -16.64 3.66
CA ASP A 81 14.82 -17.64 4.53
C ASP A 81 15.80 -17.97 5.66
N GLY A 82 15.48 -17.51 6.87
CA GLY A 82 16.23 -17.75 8.10
C GLY A 82 15.61 -18.87 8.97
N GLY A 83 14.73 -19.69 8.43
CA GLY A 83 14.02 -20.75 9.15
C GLY A 83 12.86 -20.20 9.99
N ASN A 84 13.14 -19.45 11.04
CA ASN A 84 12.10 -18.86 11.90
C ASN A 84 11.52 -17.55 11.35
N VAL A 85 12.23 -16.87 10.46
CA VAL A 85 11.83 -15.60 9.85
C VAL A 85 12.19 -15.61 8.38
N THR A 86 11.24 -15.25 7.54
CA THR A 86 11.39 -15.15 6.08
C THR A 86 11.31 -13.68 5.68
N GLY A 87 12.28 -13.19 4.92
CA GLY A 87 12.24 -11.86 4.29
C GLY A 87 11.34 -11.89 3.05
N ILE A 88 10.43 -10.92 2.94
CA ILE A 88 9.44 -10.83 1.87
C ILE A 88 9.48 -9.47 1.19
N VAL A 89 9.21 -9.47 -0.11
CA VAL A 89 8.88 -8.28 -0.90
C VAL A 89 7.48 -8.44 -1.44
N GLU A 90 6.66 -7.43 -1.26
CA GLU A 90 5.26 -7.44 -1.65
C GLU A 90 4.95 -6.28 -2.61
N TRP A 91 4.23 -6.60 -3.67
CA TRP A 91 3.62 -5.63 -4.57
C TRP A 91 2.11 -5.77 -4.45
N ILE A 92 1.44 -4.69 -4.06
CA ILE A 92 0.00 -4.71 -3.81
C ILE A 92 -0.65 -3.63 -4.68
N ALA A 93 -1.42 -4.06 -5.66
CA ALA A 93 -2.22 -3.18 -6.52
C ALA A 93 -3.68 -3.21 -6.04
N LEU A 94 -4.24 -2.06 -5.69
CA LEU A 94 -5.61 -1.93 -5.18
C LEU A 94 -6.38 -0.86 -5.95
N VAL A 95 -7.69 -1.04 -5.99
CA VAL A 95 -8.67 -0.05 -6.44
C VAL A 95 -9.71 0.15 -5.33
N GLY A 96 -9.95 1.39 -4.98
CA GLY A 96 -11.00 1.79 -4.04
C GLY A 96 -12.08 2.63 -4.69
N GLY A 97 -13.19 2.87 -3.97
CA GLY A 97 -14.26 3.78 -4.38
C GLY A 97 -15.27 3.21 -5.37
N MET A 98 -15.14 1.96 -5.77
CA MET A 98 -15.98 1.37 -6.83
C MET A 98 -17.46 1.37 -6.47
N GLU A 99 -17.82 1.12 -5.23
CA GLU A 99 -19.21 1.17 -4.73
C GLU A 99 -19.82 2.58 -4.75
N ARG A 100 -18.96 3.59 -4.94
CA ARG A 100 -19.36 5.01 -5.06
C ARG A 100 -19.20 5.55 -6.49
N GLY A 101 -18.98 4.66 -7.46
CA GLY A 101 -18.72 5.04 -8.85
C GLY A 101 -17.39 5.77 -9.04
N LYS A 102 -16.44 5.63 -8.11
CA LYS A 102 -15.10 6.24 -8.17
C LYS A 102 -14.06 5.17 -8.46
N PHE A 103 -13.01 5.55 -9.18
CA PHE A 103 -11.88 4.68 -9.48
C PHE A 103 -10.62 5.27 -8.86
N LEU A 104 -10.19 4.71 -7.73
CA LEU A 104 -9.05 5.21 -6.96
C LEU A 104 -7.95 4.14 -6.91
N PRO A 105 -7.08 4.10 -7.93
CA PRO A 105 -5.99 3.13 -7.98
C PRO A 105 -4.89 3.47 -6.98
N SER A 106 -4.24 2.44 -6.46
CA SER A 106 -3.02 2.55 -5.67
C SER A 106 -2.10 1.35 -5.87
N LEU A 107 -0.81 1.60 -5.79
CA LEU A 107 0.23 0.59 -5.91
C LEU A 107 1.20 0.74 -4.74
N SER A 108 1.37 -0.32 -3.96
CA SER A 108 2.36 -0.39 -2.88
C SER A 108 3.49 -1.34 -3.25
N SER A 109 4.71 -0.96 -2.88
CA SER A 109 5.89 -1.83 -2.91
C SER A 109 6.45 -1.88 -1.50
N MET A 110 6.39 -3.05 -0.87
CA MET A 110 6.72 -3.21 0.55
C MET A 110 7.81 -4.25 0.75
N VAL A 111 8.69 -3.99 1.71
CA VAL A 111 9.68 -4.95 2.19
C VAL A 111 9.32 -5.29 3.63
N GLY A 112 9.36 -6.56 3.95
CA GLY A 112 8.93 -7.03 5.25
C GLY A 112 9.51 -8.36 5.67
N ALA A 113 8.99 -8.87 6.74
CA ALA A 113 9.34 -10.16 7.30
C ALA A 113 8.09 -10.91 7.78
N ARG A 114 8.11 -12.22 7.60
CA ARG A 114 7.10 -13.14 8.09
C ARG A 114 7.75 -14.17 9.03
N SER A 115 7.18 -14.34 10.22
CA SER A 115 7.60 -15.39 11.14
C SER A 115 7.08 -16.76 10.70
N ALA A 116 7.71 -17.83 11.19
CA ALA A 116 7.24 -19.18 10.98
C ALA A 116 5.81 -19.42 11.53
N SER A 117 5.39 -18.66 12.55
CA SER A 117 4.03 -18.67 13.08
C SER A 117 2.99 -17.99 12.18
N GLY A 118 3.41 -17.22 11.17
CA GLY A 118 2.53 -16.52 10.25
C GLY A 118 2.37 -15.00 10.52
N LEU A 119 3.00 -14.47 11.58
CA LEU A 119 2.98 -13.05 11.86
C LEU A 119 3.80 -12.29 10.81
N GLU A 120 3.27 -11.20 10.28
CA GLU A 120 3.86 -10.40 9.21
C GLU A 120 3.97 -8.94 9.60
N PHE A 121 5.07 -8.34 9.19
CA PHE A 121 5.26 -6.89 9.21
C PHE A 121 5.94 -6.46 7.91
N ALA A 122 5.43 -5.43 7.27
CA ALA A 122 6.03 -4.88 6.06
C ALA A 122 5.85 -3.36 6.02
N LEU A 123 6.75 -2.68 5.34
CA LEU A 123 6.69 -1.25 5.12
C LEU A 123 7.23 -0.88 3.74
N GLY A 124 6.77 0.22 3.19
CA GLY A 124 7.25 0.68 1.89
C GLY A 124 6.46 1.84 1.31
N PRO A 125 6.83 2.31 0.13
CA PRO A 125 6.10 3.36 -0.56
C PRO A 125 4.77 2.85 -1.13
N ASN A 126 3.79 3.74 -1.10
CA ASN A 126 2.52 3.62 -1.80
C ASN A 126 2.35 4.79 -2.76
N LEU A 127 2.03 4.50 -4.01
CA LEU A 127 1.67 5.46 -5.04
C LEU A 127 0.15 5.43 -5.21
N SER A 128 -0.49 6.58 -5.14
CA SER A 128 -1.93 6.76 -5.36
C SER A 128 -2.21 8.11 -6.02
N LEU A 129 -3.45 8.43 -6.33
CA LEU A 129 -3.82 9.74 -6.89
C LEU A 129 -3.39 10.90 -5.98
N ASN A 130 -3.30 10.68 -4.67
CA ASN A 130 -2.82 11.69 -3.71
C ASN A 130 -1.27 11.76 -3.63
N GLY A 131 -0.58 11.16 -4.60
CA GLY A 131 0.89 11.10 -4.66
C GLY A 131 1.50 9.92 -3.89
N VAL A 132 2.77 10.05 -3.54
CA VAL A 132 3.54 9.00 -2.86
C VAL A 132 3.44 9.17 -1.34
N SER A 133 3.19 8.08 -0.61
CA SER A 133 3.17 8.04 0.86
C SER A 133 3.85 6.76 1.36
N MET A 134 4.18 6.70 2.65
CA MET A 134 4.64 5.46 3.28
C MET A 134 3.44 4.66 3.78
N VAL A 135 3.51 3.34 3.65
CA VAL A 135 2.55 2.39 4.21
C VAL A 135 3.27 1.45 5.17
N PHE A 136 2.63 1.18 6.30
CA PHE A 136 3.05 0.23 7.31
C PHE A 136 1.97 -0.85 7.41
N GLY A 137 2.35 -2.09 7.12
CA GLY A 137 1.48 -3.25 7.16
C GLY A 137 1.82 -4.16 8.33
N PHE A 138 0.79 -4.65 8.99
CA PHE A 138 0.90 -5.68 10.02
C PHE A 138 -0.19 -6.72 9.77
N GLY A 139 0.15 -7.99 9.85
CA GLY A 139 -0.80 -9.03 9.54
C GLY A 139 -0.48 -10.41 10.09
N TYR A 140 -1.38 -11.31 9.81
CA TYR A 140 -1.22 -12.71 10.13
C TYR A 140 -1.65 -13.57 8.94
N ASN A 141 -0.79 -14.48 8.54
CA ASN A 141 -1.04 -15.41 7.44
C ASN A 141 -1.44 -16.77 8.00
N PHE A 142 -2.73 -17.08 7.96
CA PHE A 142 -3.27 -18.38 8.32
C PHE A 142 -2.96 -19.38 7.21
N LYS A 143 -2.41 -20.53 7.58
CA LYS A 143 -2.10 -21.63 6.64
C LYS A 143 -3.05 -22.79 6.83
N SER A 144 -3.61 -23.30 5.73
CA SER A 144 -4.42 -24.53 5.70
C SER A 144 -4.03 -25.33 4.46
N GLY A 145 -3.15 -26.30 4.61
CA GLY A 145 -2.55 -27.03 3.48
C GLY A 145 -1.75 -26.08 2.57
N ASN A 146 -2.11 -26.06 1.29
CA ASN A 146 -1.50 -25.18 0.29
C ASN A 146 -2.14 -23.78 0.22
N LEU A 147 -3.18 -23.54 1.01
CA LEU A 147 -3.89 -22.27 1.05
C LEU A 147 -3.30 -21.36 2.12
N ASN A 148 -2.98 -20.13 1.77
CA ASN A 148 -2.58 -19.07 2.67
C ASN A 148 -3.69 -18.03 2.70
N LEU A 149 -4.15 -17.67 3.89
CA LEU A 149 -5.22 -16.72 4.15
C LEU A 149 -4.65 -15.55 4.95
N PRO A 150 -4.05 -14.56 4.29
CA PRO A 150 -3.54 -13.36 4.97
C PRO A 150 -4.69 -12.44 5.40
N VAL A 151 -4.58 -11.96 6.64
CA VAL A 151 -5.39 -10.89 7.21
C VAL A 151 -4.44 -9.78 7.63
N ASN A 152 -4.58 -8.61 7.03
CA ASN A 152 -3.63 -7.52 7.16
C ASN A 152 -4.33 -6.22 7.54
N ILE A 153 -3.73 -5.48 8.47
CA ILE A 153 -4.05 -4.09 8.74
C ILE A 153 -2.90 -3.24 8.16
N ALA A 154 -3.23 -2.20 7.43
CA ALA A 154 -2.23 -1.26 6.94
C ALA A 154 -2.58 0.16 7.37
N PHE A 155 -1.55 0.90 7.74
CA PHE A 155 -1.61 2.31 8.15
C PHE A 155 -0.78 3.16 7.21
N MET A 156 -1.35 4.26 6.74
CA MET A 156 -0.67 5.30 5.98
C MET A 156 -0.83 6.63 6.71
N PRO A 157 0.25 7.24 7.22
CA PRO A 157 0.19 8.54 7.86
C PRO A 157 -0.20 9.62 6.86
N GLY A 158 -1.00 10.58 7.33
CA GLY A 158 -1.31 11.77 6.59
C GLY A 158 -0.08 12.68 6.40
N ARG A 159 -0.05 13.40 5.30
CA ARG A 159 0.98 14.39 5.00
C ARG A 159 0.38 15.78 4.95
N LYS A 160 1.14 16.77 5.41
CA LYS A 160 0.81 18.17 5.18
C LYS A 160 1.16 18.52 3.74
N LEU A 161 0.19 19.01 3.01
CA LEU A 161 0.31 19.48 1.64
C LEU A 161 0.07 20.97 1.62
N ILE A 162 0.65 21.66 0.65
CA ILE A 162 0.46 23.08 0.40
C ILE A 162 -0.26 23.18 -0.95
N GLY A 163 -1.40 23.81 -0.96
CA GLY A 163 -2.12 24.20 -2.16
C GLY A 163 -2.07 25.72 -2.33
N GLU A 164 -2.30 26.19 -3.54
CA GLU A 164 -2.41 27.61 -3.87
C GLU A 164 -3.76 27.83 -4.57
N ALA A 165 -4.55 28.79 -4.07
CA ALA A 165 -5.75 29.27 -4.73
C ALA A 165 -5.84 30.77 -4.56
N ASP A 166 -6.21 31.48 -5.62
CA ASP A 166 -6.34 32.94 -5.66
C ASP A 166 -5.08 33.70 -5.19
N GLY A 167 -3.88 33.10 -5.43
CA GLY A 167 -2.60 33.66 -5.01
C GLY A 167 -2.32 33.56 -3.50
N GLN A 168 -3.08 32.73 -2.78
CA GLN A 168 -2.86 32.43 -1.36
C GLN A 168 -2.48 30.96 -1.15
N GLU A 169 -1.44 30.74 -0.34
CA GLU A 169 -1.07 29.41 0.11
C GLU A 169 -1.95 28.94 1.27
N TYR A 170 -2.45 27.71 1.20
CA TYR A 170 -3.14 27.06 2.31
C TYR A 170 -2.58 25.66 2.54
N LYS A 171 -2.65 25.23 3.80
CA LYS A 171 -2.15 23.94 4.24
C LYS A 171 -3.31 22.98 4.50
N TYR A 172 -3.24 21.79 3.94
CA TYR A 172 -4.22 20.74 4.19
C TYR A 172 -3.55 19.38 4.45
N SER A 173 -4.31 18.43 5.00
CA SER A 173 -3.82 17.05 5.22
C SER A 173 -4.25 16.16 4.06
N SER A 174 -3.38 15.25 3.63
CA SER A 174 -3.77 14.19 2.70
C SER A 174 -4.68 13.12 3.32
N GLY A 175 -4.93 13.22 4.64
CA GLY A 175 -5.67 12.25 5.45
C GLY A 175 -4.83 11.02 5.81
N GLU A 176 -4.96 10.58 7.07
CA GLU A 176 -4.50 9.26 7.48
C GLU A 176 -5.42 8.21 6.91
N ARG A 177 -4.86 7.01 6.63
CA ARG A 177 -5.63 5.87 6.13
C ARG A 177 -5.33 4.64 6.97
N ILE A 178 -6.40 3.96 7.37
CA ILE A 178 -6.32 2.66 8.02
C ILE A 178 -7.14 1.69 7.17
N SER A 179 -6.51 0.62 6.72
CA SER A 179 -7.18 -0.42 5.95
C SER A 179 -7.12 -1.78 6.64
N LEU A 180 -8.19 -2.53 6.50
CA LEU A 180 -8.26 -3.94 6.84
C LEU A 180 -8.45 -4.72 5.56
N MET A 181 -7.57 -5.69 5.30
CA MET A 181 -7.58 -6.52 4.09
C MET A 181 -7.54 -7.98 4.44
N ILE A 182 -8.26 -8.77 3.68
CA ILE A 182 -8.21 -10.23 3.66
C ILE A 182 -7.90 -10.70 2.25
N GLY A 183 -7.37 -11.90 2.13
CA GLY A 183 -7.12 -12.47 0.81
C GLY A 183 -6.85 -13.96 0.89
N PHE A 184 -6.49 -14.53 -0.24
CA PHE A 184 -5.97 -15.89 -0.29
C PHE A 184 -4.87 -15.99 -1.34
N ASN A 185 -3.84 -16.75 -1.01
CA ASN A 185 -2.74 -17.05 -1.91
C ASN A 185 -2.61 -18.57 -2.01
N MET A 186 -2.41 -19.06 -3.22
CA MET A 186 -2.01 -20.46 -3.44
C MET A 186 -0.52 -20.49 -3.75
N SER A 187 0.23 -21.36 -3.06
CA SER A 187 1.60 -21.66 -3.45
C SER A 187 1.56 -22.52 -4.71
N LYS A 188 2.36 -22.16 -5.70
CA LYS A 188 2.63 -23.00 -6.86
C LYS A 188 3.65 -24.06 -6.50
#